data_b41f0c00ba03b19eb826a76e97e07c46
#
_entry.id   b41f0c00ba03b19eb826a76e97e07c46
#
_cell.length_a   1.000
_cell.length_b   1.000
_cell.length_c   1.000
_cell.angle_alpha   90.00
_cell.angle_beta   90.00
_cell.angle_gamma   90.00
#
_symmetry.space_group_name_H-M   'P 1'
#
loop_
_entity.id
_entity.type
_entity.pdbx_description
1 polymer ?
#
loop_
_entity_poly.entity_id
_entity_poly.type
_entity_poly.pdbx_seq_one_letter_code
_entity_poly.pdbx_strand_id
1 'polypeptide(L)'
;EGRSTGMQAVGLGAFVIASALAAISSSYVWGRLSDVSSRRVIIVAGLIGVAALLAAAAVGAGLGEPIGLSVASPLALPVLVFALSIAEQGIRLGRTTHVVDMADPARRGAYTALSNTITGLLTLGAGAFGLLAQRAGEVPLLLLFAAMAALAVWLARGLEEVQQD
;
A
#
# COMPACT_ATOMS: atom_id res chain seq x y z
N GLU A 1 -3.39 -31.73 -16.33
CA GLU A 1 -3.81 -31.11 -15.04
C GLU A 1 -2.62 -30.80 -14.11
N GLY A 2 -1.59 -31.62 -13.99
CA GLY A 2 -0.44 -31.40 -13.09
C GLY A 2 0.45 -30.19 -13.40
N ARG A 3 0.54 -29.77 -14.67
CA ARG A 3 1.36 -28.61 -15.08
C ARG A 3 0.73 -27.26 -14.72
N SER A 4 -0.59 -27.17 -14.79
CA SER A 4 -1.33 -25.95 -14.38
C SER A 4 -1.26 -25.73 -12.88
N THR A 5 -1.36 -26.79 -12.08
CA THR A 5 -1.27 -26.74 -10.62
C THR A 5 0.14 -26.33 -10.17
N GLY A 6 1.20 -26.84 -10.83
CA GLY A 6 2.58 -26.47 -10.52
C GLY A 6 2.87 -24.98 -10.84
N MET A 7 2.37 -24.47 -11.95
CA MET A 7 2.56 -23.08 -12.35
C MET A 7 1.79 -22.09 -11.44
N GLN A 8 0.60 -22.47 -10.97
CA GLN A 8 -0.16 -21.71 -9.97
C GLN A 8 0.55 -21.69 -8.61
N ALA A 9 1.11 -22.82 -8.17
CA ALA A 9 1.87 -22.91 -6.91
C ALA A 9 3.14 -22.04 -6.95
N VAL A 10 3.85 -22.02 -8.07
CA VAL A 10 5.02 -21.14 -8.26
C VAL A 10 4.60 -19.66 -8.24
N GLY A 11 3.48 -19.31 -8.86
CA GLY A 11 2.95 -17.95 -8.83
C GLY A 11 2.60 -17.50 -7.41
N LEU A 12 1.86 -18.30 -6.65
CA LEU A 12 1.53 -18.01 -5.25
C LEU A 12 2.80 -17.89 -4.38
N GLY A 13 3.78 -18.77 -4.57
CA GLY A 13 5.06 -18.70 -3.87
C GLY A 13 5.81 -17.40 -4.15
N ALA A 14 5.80 -16.93 -5.40
CA ALA A 14 6.43 -15.67 -5.77
C ALA A 14 5.76 -14.46 -5.09
N PHE A 15 4.43 -14.43 -4.96
CA PHE A 15 3.73 -13.37 -4.21
C PHE A 15 4.08 -13.37 -2.73
N VAL A 16 4.12 -14.53 -2.08
CA VAL A 16 4.48 -14.64 -0.67
C VAL A 16 5.91 -14.18 -0.43
N ILE A 17 6.85 -14.62 -1.28
CA ILE A 17 8.26 -14.21 -1.19
C ILE A 17 8.39 -12.69 -1.41
N ALA A 18 7.72 -12.13 -2.43
CA ALA A 18 7.75 -10.71 -2.70
C ALA A 18 7.25 -9.89 -1.50
N SER A 19 6.13 -10.28 -0.89
CA SER A 19 5.58 -9.61 0.29
C SER A 19 6.50 -9.74 1.51
N ALA A 20 7.10 -10.91 1.74
CA ALA A 20 8.03 -11.13 2.84
C ALA A 20 9.32 -10.31 2.68
N LEU A 21 9.90 -10.29 1.48
CA LEU A 21 11.07 -9.46 1.17
C LEU A 21 10.76 -7.97 1.30
N ALA A 22 9.59 -7.52 0.86
CA ALA A 22 9.14 -6.16 1.05
C ALA A 22 9.06 -5.81 2.55
N ALA A 23 8.46 -6.66 3.38
CA ALA A 23 8.35 -6.42 4.81
C ALA A 23 9.72 -6.32 5.49
N ILE A 24 10.66 -7.23 5.18
CA ILE A 24 12.00 -7.24 5.77
C ILE A 24 12.81 -6.02 5.31
N SER A 25 12.88 -5.77 4.01
CA SER A 25 13.69 -4.69 3.46
C SER A 25 13.16 -3.29 3.82
N SER A 26 11.83 -3.14 3.90
CA SER A 26 11.21 -1.86 4.19
C SER A 26 11.22 -1.49 5.67
N SER A 27 11.21 -2.46 6.58
CA SER A 27 11.11 -2.19 8.02
C SER A 27 12.26 -1.32 8.54
N TYR A 28 13.48 -1.60 8.11
CA TYR A 28 14.66 -0.81 8.50
C TYR A 28 14.63 0.61 7.90
N VAL A 29 14.29 0.72 6.62
CA VAL A 29 14.27 2.02 5.91
C VAL A 29 13.16 2.91 6.48
N TRP A 30 11.96 2.36 6.62
CA TRP A 30 10.82 3.10 7.17
C TRP A 30 11.03 3.45 8.65
N GLY A 31 11.63 2.56 9.44
CA GLY A 31 11.99 2.85 10.84
C GLY A 31 12.88 4.07 10.94
N ARG A 32 14.01 4.08 10.25
CA ARG A 32 14.93 5.23 10.26
C ARG A 32 14.32 6.51 9.72
N LEU A 33 13.49 6.43 8.68
CA LEU A 33 12.83 7.60 8.14
C LEU A 33 11.73 8.12 9.09
N SER A 34 11.07 7.21 9.80
CA SER A 34 10.05 7.54 10.80
C SER A 34 10.64 8.26 12.02
N ASP A 35 11.88 7.92 12.41
CA ASP A 35 12.60 8.59 13.49
C ASP A 35 12.89 10.07 13.17
N VAL A 36 13.00 10.41 11.87
CA VAL A 36 13.24 11.78 11.41
C VAL A 36 11.93 12.52 11.14
N SER A 37 10.93 11.86 10.54
CA SER A 37 9.67 12.47 10.18
C SER A 37 8.63 11.42 9.79
N SER A 38 7.67 11.18 10.66
CA SER A 38 6.52 10.31 10.39
C SER A 38 5.67 10.82 9.22
N ARG A 39 5.53 12.15 9.08
CA ARG A 39 4.87 12.80 7.94
C ARG A 39 5.53 12.46 6.61
N ARG A 40 6.86 12.53 6.52
CA ARG A 40 7.60 12.19 5.30
C ARG A 40 7.42 10.73 4.93
N VAL A 41 7.40 9.82 5.92
CA VAL A 41 7.12 8.40 5.68
C VAL A 41 5.76 8.22 5.01
N ILE A 42 4.71 8.87 5.52
CA ILE A 42 3.36 8.79 4.95
C ILE A 42 3.34 9.30 3.51
N ILE A 43 3.99 10.44 3.24
CA ILE A 43 4.02 11.04 1.90
C ILE A 43 4.79 10.15 0.91
N VAL A 44 5.99 9.71 1.26
CA VAL A 44 6.84 8.90 0.36
C VAL A 44 6.21 7.53 0.11
N ALA A 45 5.75 6.86 1.16
CA ALA A 45 5.05 5.58 1.03
C ALA A 45 3.76 5.72 0.20
N GLY A 46 3.00 6.79 0.43
CA GLY A 46 1.80 7.09 -0.35
C GLY A 46 2.10 7.31 -1.84
N LEU A 47 3.17 8.04 -2.18
CA LEU A 47 3.61 8.23 -3.57
C LEU A 47 4.02 6.92 -4.24
N ILE A 48 4.73 6.03 -3.52
CA ILE A 48 5.06 4.68 -4.02
C ILE A 48 3.76 3.91 -4.29
N GLY A 49 2.78 3.98 -3.38
CA GLY A 49 1.48 3.34 -3.54
C GLY A 49 0.72 3.86 -4.77
N VAL A 50 0.67 5.18 -4.96
CA VAL A 50 0.04 5.79 -6.16
C VAL A 50 0.72 5.29 -7.43
N ALA A 51 2.05 5.33 -7.50
CA ALA A 51 2.81 4.88 -8.66
C ALA A 51 2.56 3.40 -8.96
N ALA A 52 2.56 2.55 -7.93
CA ALA A 52 2.30 1.12 -8.08
C ALA A 52 0.87 0.82 -8.55
N LEU A 53 -0.14 1.55 -8.03
CA LEU A 53 -1.54 1.41 -8.46
C LEU A 53 -1.76 1.87 -9.90
N LEU A 54 -1.15 2.98 -10.30
CA LEU A 54 -1.20 3.46 -11.68
C LEU A 54 -0.49 2.48 -12.64
N ALA A 55 0.68 1.94 -12.23
CA ALA A 55 1.38 0.92 -13.01
C ALA A 55 0.53 -0.36 -13.14
N ALA A 56 -0.13 -0.80 -12.05
CA ALA A 56 -1.04 -1.94 -12.09
C ALA A 56 -2.23 -1.70 -13.03
N ALA A 57 -2.82 -0.51 -12.98
CA ALA A 57 -3.90 -0.13 -13.89
C ALA A 57 -3.43 -0.09 -15.36
N ALA A 58 -2.24 0.43 -15.63
CA ALA A 58 -1.65 0.46 -16.97
C ALA A 58 -1.39 -0.94 -17.51
N VAL A 59 -0.84 -1.85 -16.70
CA VAL A 59 -0.64 -3.26 -17.05
C VAL A 59 -1.99 -3.95 -17.30
N GLY A 60 -2.98 -3.73 -16.44
CA GLY A 60 -4.34 -4.27 -16.59
C GLY A 60 -5.07 -3.75 -17.83
N ALA A 61 -4.78 -2.51 -18.25
CA ALA A 61 -5.30 -1.93 -19.49
C ALA A 61 -4.53 -2.34 -20.76
N GLY A 62 -3.50 -3.19 -20.66
CA GLY A 62 -2.67 -3.62 -21.78
C GLY A 62 -1.66 -2.58 -22.28
N LEU A 63 -1.51 -1.45 -21.60
CA LEU A 63 -0.56 -0.39 -22.01
C LEU A 63 0.90 -0.79 -21.86
N GLY A 64 1.18 -1.85 -21.10
CA GLY A 64 2.54 -2.39 -20.93
C GLY A 64 2.98 -3.37 -22.01
N GLU A 65 2.10 -3.83 -22.89
CA GLU A 65 2.43 -4.84 -23.91
C GLU A 65 3.57 -4.44 -24.84
N PRO A 66 3.68 -3.18 -25.33
CA PRO A 66 4.77 -2.78 -26.21
C PRO A 66 6.17 -2.92 -25.60
N ILE A 67 6.26 -2.92 -24.26
CA ILE A 67 7.53 -3.07 -23.53
C ILE A 67 7.66 -4.42 -22.82
N GLY A 68 6.82 -5.40 -23.19
CA GLY A 68 6.84 -6.74 -22.61
C GLY A 68 6.24 -6.86 -21.20
N LEU A 69 5.62 -5.79 -20.67
CA LEU A 69 4.93 -5.79 -19.40
C LEU A 69 3.43 -6.04 -19.61
N SER A 70 3.02 -7.29 -19.47
CA SER A 70 1.61 -7.69 -19.52
C SER A 70 1.22 -8.43 -18.24
N VAL A 71 -0.06 -8.62 -18.02
CA VAL A 71 -0.58 -9.46 -16.91
C VAL A 71 -0.04 -10.89 -16.98
N ALA A 72 0.26 -11.39 -18.18
CA ALA A 72 0.86 -12.71 -18.40
C ALA A 72 2.36 -12.74 -18.09
N SER A 73 3.01 -11.60 -17.88
CA SER A 73 4.44 -11.51 -17.55
C SER A 73 4.70 -12.07 -16.15
N PRO A 74 5.58 -13.08 -15.97
CA PRO A 74 5.75 -13.77 -14.68
C PRO A 74 6.27 -12.87 -13.55
N LEU A 75 6.88 -11.73 -13.90
CA LEU A 75 7.44 -10.78 -12.92
C LEU A 75 6.57 -9.54 -12.72
N ALA A 76 5.65 -9.21 -13.61
CA ALA A 76 4.87 -7.97 -13.52
C ALA A 76 4.06 -7.89 -12.22
N LEU A 77 3.25 -8.91 -11.93
CA LEU A 77 2.43 -8.94 -10.72
C LEU A 77 3.26 -9.04 -9.43
N PRO A 78 4.28 -9.92 -9.31
CA PRO A 78 5.14 -9.93 -8.11
C PRO A 78 5.84 -8.59 -7.83
N VAL A 79 6.32 -7.89 -8.84
CA VAL A 79 6.96 -6.56 -8.68
C VAL A 79 5.94 -5.51 -8.22
N LEU A 80 4.74 -5.51 -8.78
CA LEU A 80 3.66 -4.60 -8.35
C LEU A 80 3.23 -4.88 -6.90
N VAL A 81 3.07 -6.16 -6.54
CA VAL A 81 2.76 -6.57 -5.15
C VAL A 81 3.88 -6.18 -4.20
N PHE A 82 5.14 -6.36 -4.60
CA PHE A 82 6.29 -5.92 -3.81
C PHE A 82 6.26 -4.41 -3.55
N ALA A 83 6.03 -3.60 -4.57
CA ALA A 83 5.94 -2.14 -4.44
C ALA A 83 4.76 -1.71 -3.55
N LEU A 84 3.58 -2.33 -3.72
CA LEU A 84 2.40 -2.07 -2.88
C LEU A 84 2.64 -2.49 -1.43
N SER A 85 3.32 -3.61 -1.19
CA SER A 85 3.66 -4.08 0.16
C SER A 85 4.62 -3.13 0.87
N ILE A 86 5.61 -2.58 0.15
CA ILE A 86 6.51 -1.54 0.68
C ILE A 86 5.71 -0.29 1.06
N ALA A 87 4.82 0.17 0.19
CA ALA A 87 3.97 1.33 0.43
C ALA A 87 3.06 1.13 1.66
N GLU A 88 2.41 -0.02 1.75
CA GLU A 88 1.53 -0.37 2.87
C GLU A 88 2.27 -0.36 4.21
N GLN A 89 3.47 -0.97 4.27
CA GLN A 89 4.29 -0.97 5.48
C GLN A 89 4.67 0.46 5.91
N GLY A 90 5.06 1.30 4.96
CA GLY A 90 5.40 2.70 5.23
C GLY A 90 4.21 3.52 5.74
N ILE A 91 3.06 3.41 5.09
CA ILE A 91 1.83 4.11 5.52
C ILE A 91 1.41 3.64 6.91
N ARG A 92 1.44 2.34 7.17
CA ARG A 92 1.08 1.77 8.47
C ARG A 92 2.00 2.26 9.59
N LEU A 93 3.32 2.22 9.37
CA LEU A 93 4.29 2.71 10.35
C LEU A 93 4.17 4.23 10.55
N GLY A 94 4.22 5.01 9.47
CA GLY A 94 4.13 6.46 9.54
C GLY A 94 2.87 6.95 10.25
N ARG A 95 1.71 6.34 9.96
CA ARG A 95 0.45 6.66 10.64
C ARG A 95 0.52 6.33 12.14
N THR A 96 1.02 5.15 12.50
CA THR A 96 1.09 4.73 13.90
C THR A 96 2.03 5.63 14.70
N THR A 97 3.21 5.92 14.16
CA THR A 97 4.19 6.82 14.80
C THR A 97 3.60 8.23 14.92
N HIS A 98 3.04 8.78 13.84
CA HIS A 98 2.46 10.13 13.86
C HIS A 98 1.36 10.28 14.91
N VAL A 99 0.46 9.30 15.05
CA VAL A 99 -0.61 9.32 16.07
C VAL A 99 -0.04 9.27 17.49
N VAL A 100 1.01 8.46 17.70
CA VAL A 100 1.65 8.35 19.02
C VAL A 100 2.40 9.62 19.40
N ASP A 101 3.11 10.22 18.44
CA ASP A 101 3.92 11.43 18.68
C ASP A 101 3.06 12.67 18.86
N MET A 102 1.92 12.75 18.16
CA MET A 102 0.95 13.85 18.32
C MET A 102 0.18 13.78 19.63
N ALA A 103 0.03 12.59 20.23
CA ALA A 103 -0.82 12.38 21.39
C ALA A 103 -0.09 12.68 22.70
N ASP A 104 -0.76 13.42 23.58
CA ASP A 104 -0.35 13.56 24.98
C ASP A 104 -0.11 12.16 25.61
N PRO A 105 0.98 11.94 26.37
CA PRO A 105 1.30 10.66 27.01
C PRO A 105 0.13 10.01 27.75
N ALA A 106 -0.70 10.81 28.42
CA ALA A 106 -1.86 10.34 29.16
C ALA A 106 -3.01 9.82 28.26
N ARG A 107 -3.03 10.21 26.98
CA ARG A 107 -4.11 9.91 26.02
C ARG A 107 -3.69 9.04 24.86
N ARG A 108 -2.42 8.65 24.74
CA ARG A 108 -1.88 7.83 23.63
C ARG A 108 -2.69 6.58 23.37
N GLY A 109 -3.08 5.86 24.43
CA GLY A 109 -3.89 4.66 24.31
C GLY A 109 -5.27 4.92 23.66
N ALA A 110 -5.94 6.01 24.02
CA ALA A 110 -7.24 6.38 23.48
C ALA A 110 -7.14 6.76 21.97
N TYR A 111 -6.14 7.56 21.60
CA TYR A 111 -5.91 7.93 20.20
C TYR A 111 -5.57 6.71 19.32
N THR A 112 -4.71 5.82 19.82
CA THR A 112 -4.36 4.58 19.11
C THR A 112 -5.58 3.67 18.97
N ALA A 113 -6.38 3.50 20.01
CA ALA A 113 -7.60 2.69 19.96
C ALA A 113 -8.61 3.27 18.96
N LEU A 114 -8.84 4.60 18.99
CA LEU A 114 -9.72 5.28 18.04
C LEU A 114 -9.24 5.09 16.59
N SER A 115 -7.95 5.32 16.33
CA SER A 115 -7.35 5.14 15.01
C SER A 115 -7.50 3.71 14.49
N ASN A 116 -7.29 2.71 15.35
CA ASN A 116 -7.45 1.30 14.98
C ASN A 116 -8.91 0.93 14.74
N THR A 117 -9.84 1.45 15.56
CA THR A 117 -11.29 1.24 15.38
C THR A 117 -11.77 1.80 14.05
N ILE A 118 -11.41 3.05 13.72
CA ILE A 118 -11.77 3.66 12.44
C ILE A 118 -11.20 2.84 11.28
N THR A 119 -9.93 2.44 11.36
CA THR A 119 -9.29 1.61 10.33
C THR A 119 -10.00 0.26 10.19
N GLY A 120 -10.36 -0.38 11.30
CA GLY A 120 -11.11 -1.64 11.30
C GLY A 120 -12.47 -1.51 10.62
N LEU A 121 -13.24 -0.47 10.94
CA LEU A 121 -14.53 -0.19 10.32
C LEU A 121 -14.40 0.04 8.80
N LEU A 122 -13.40 0.82 8.37
CA LEU A 122 -13.12 1.04 6.96
C LEU A 122 -12.71 -0.25 6.25
N THR A 123 -11.93 -1.10 6.92
CA THR A 123 -11.53 -2.42 6.38
C THR A 123 -12.73 -3.35 6.20
N LEU A 124 -13.67 -3.35 7.14
CA LEU A 124 -14.94 -4.11 6.98
C LEU A 124 -15.74 -3.61 5.78
N GLY A 125 -15.77 -2.30 5.54
CA GLY A 125 -16.40 -1.71 4.34
C GLY A 125 -15.67 -2.04 3.03
N ALA A 126 -14.42 -2.47 3.08
CA ALA A 126 -13.62 -2.76 1.87
C ALA A 126 -14.20 -3.89 1.00
N GLY A 127 -15.02 -4.78 1.57
CA GLY A 127 -15.75 -5.78 0.80
C GLY A 127 -16.64 -5.22 -0.32
N ALA A 128 -17.15 -3.98 -0.15
CA ALA A 128 -17.93 -3.29 -1.17
C ALA A 128 -17.12 -3.02 -2.46
N PHE A 129 -15.81 -2.83 -2.35
CA PHE A 129 -14.92 -2.66 -3.51
C PHE A 129 -14.82 -3.94 -4.36
N GLY A 130 -14.97 -5.13 -3.76
CA GLY A 130 -15.07 -6.38 -4.48
C GLY A 130 -16.30 -6.43 -5.41
N LEU A 131 -17.45 -5.93 -4.94
CA LEU A 131 -18.65 -5.79 -5.77
C LEU A 131 -18.48 -4.75 -6.87
N LEU A 132 -17.75 -3.67 -6.60
CA LEU A 132 -17.44 -2.67 -7.59
C LEU A 132 -16.51 -3.25 -8.69
N ALA A 133 -15.49 -4.03 -8.31
CA ALA A 133 -14.62 -4.72 -9.25
C ALA A 133 -15.39 -5.66 -10.18
N GLN A 134 -16.36 -6.40 -9.65
CA GLN A 134 -17.20 -7.30 -10.45
C GLN A 134 -18.07 -6.56 -11.47
N ARG A 135 -18.49 -5.34 -11.19
CA ARG A 135 -19.38 -4.56 -12.08
C ARG A 135 -18.63 -3.65 -13.03
N ALA A 136 -17.60 -2.97 -12.55
CA ALA A 136 -16.87 -1.95 -13.31
C ALA A 136 -15.54 -2.46 -13.90
N GLY A 137 -15.08 -3.64 -13.45
CA GLY A 137 -13.78 -4.19 -13.83
C GLY A 137 -12.65 -3.74 -12.91
N GLU A 138 -11.48 -4.35 -13.07
CA GLU A 138 -10.33 -4.15 -12.20
C GLU A 138 -9.63 -2.80 -12.43
N VAL A 139 -9.52 -2.37 -13.69
CA VAL A 139 -8.80 -1.12 -14.05
C VAL A 139 -9.47 0.13 -13.46
N PRO A 140 -10.79 0.34 -13.57
CA PRO A 140 -11.46 1.45 -12.90
C PRO A 140 -11.31 1.43 -11.38
N LEU A 141 -11.30 0.25 -10.76
CA LEU A 141 -11.08 0.12 -9.33
C LEU A 141 -9.66 0.52 -8.92
N LEU A 142 -8.65 0.10 -9.67
CA LEU A 142 -7.25 0.47 -9.43
C LEU A 142 -7.05 1.99 -9.59
N LEU A 143 -7.69 2.61 -10.58
CA LEU A 143 -7.66 4.06 -10.76
C LEU A 143 -8.36 4.80 -9.61
N LEU A 144 -9.47 4.28 -9.11
CA LEU A 144 -10.14 4.80 -7.92
C LEU A 144 -9.22 4.76 -6.71
N PHE A 145 -8.57 3.64 -6.46
CA PHE A 145 -7.61 3.52 -5.35
C PHE A 145 -6.41 4.44 -5.52
N ALA A 146 -5.89 4.60 -6.75
CA ALA A 146 -4.82 5.55 -7.03
C ALA A 146 -5.25 6.99 -6.74
N ALA A 147 -6.47 7.37 -7.11
CA ALA A 147 -7.02 8.69 -6.81
C ALA A 147 -7.21 8.93 -5.30
N MET A 148 -7.74 7.93 -4.58
CA MET A 148 -7.87 7.99 -3.11
C MET A 148 -6.50 8.11 -2.43
N ALA A 149 -5.49 7.34 -2.87
CA ALA A 149 -4.13 7.41 -2.37
C ALA A 149 -3.48 8.77 -2.67
N ALA A 150 -3.68 9.31 -3.86
CA ALA A 150 -3.19 10.65 -4.24
C ALA A 150 -3.82 11.74 -3.38
N LEU A 151 -5.12 11.65 -3.11
CA LEU A 151 -5.81 12.57 -2.19
C LEU A 151 -5.23 12.46 -0.77
N ALA A 152 -4.99 11.23 -0.28
CA ALA A 152 -4.39 11.01 1.03
C ALA A 152 -2.98 11.62 1.12
N VAL A 153 -2.15 11.48 0.07
CA VAL A 153 -0.82 12.12 -0.02
C VAL A 153 -0.95 13.65 -0.01
N TRP A 154 -1.93 14.19 -0.73
CA TRP A 154 -2.16 15.63 -0.76
C TRP A 154 -2.55 16.16 0.63
N LEU A 155 -3.46 15.48 1.33
CA LEU A 155 -3.87 15.83 2.70
C LEU A 155 -2.70 15.67 3.69
N ALA A 156 -1.87 14.65 3.53
CA ALA A 156 -0.70 14.42 4.38
C ALA A 156 0.35 15.55 4.31
N ARG A 157 0.36 16.34 3.23
CA ARG A 157 1.21 17.54 3.15
C ARG A 157 0.79 18.63 4.12
N GLY A 158 -0.45 18.64 4.56
CA GLY A 158 -0.98 19.57 5.56
C GLY A 158 -0.82 19.10 7.01
N LEU A 159 -0.27 17.91 7.26
CA LEU A 159 0.01 17.44 8.61
C LEU A 159 1.14 18.26 9.22
N GLU A 160 1.05 18.55 10.51
CA GLU A 160 2.13 19.17 11.27
C GLU A 160 3.30 18.21 11.45
N GLU A 161 4.53 18.75 11.50
CA GLU A 161 5.72 17.96 11.79
C GLU A 161 5.81 17.82 13.32
N VAL A 162 5.64 16.61 13.83
CA VAL A 162 5.57 16.35 15.29
C VAL A 162 6.92 15.93 15.90
N GLN A 163 7.95 15.78 15.08
CA GLN A 163 9.27 15.28 15.49
C GLN A 163 10.36 16.37 15.44
N GLN A 164 9.95 17.62 15.61
CA GLN A 164 10.91 18.71 15.79
C GLN A 164 11.09 18.91 17.29
N ASP A 165 12.10 18.17 17.85
CA ASP A 165 13.06 18.62 18.90
C ASP A 165 13.80 17.42 19.48
#